data_ed4b31415544334c3d05c3e9d3a0c471
#
_entry.id   ed4b31415544334c3d05c3e9d3a0c471
#
_cell.length_a   1.000
_cell.length_b   1.000
_cell.length_c   1.000
_cell.angle_alpha   90.00
_cell.angle_beta   90.00
_cell.angle_gamma   90.00
#
_symmetry.space_group_name_H-M   'P 1'
#
loop_
_entity.id
_entity.type
_entity.pdbx_description
1 polymer ?
#
loop_
_entity_poly.entity_id
_entity_poly.type
_entity_poly.pdbx_seq_one_letter_code
_entity_poly.pdbx_strand_id
1 'polypeptide(L)'
;SNAGLEDEIAYIQFLQYIFVKQFNLLKIHAHEKGISIMGDLPLYVGNDSADVYEYRKCFQLGKDYYPLYISGASPDYFSADGQLWGHPLYNWDYLKKTRYNFWIKRLKWNNEIFDILRIDHFRAFDTYWSVPYGSKTAREGKWIEGPSYHFLDSVYKQLPELNMIVED
;
A
#
# COMPACT_ATOMS: atom_id res chain seq x y z
N SER A 1 -33.02 3.74 6.48
CA SER A 1 -33.03 2.49 7.26
C SER A 1 -31.72 1.73 7.01
N ASN A 2 -31.13 1.12 8.02
CA ASN A 2 -29.88 0.35 7.92
C ASN A 2 -30.00 -0.90 7.01
N ALA A 3 -31.20 -1.37 6.71
CA ALA A 3 -31.43 -2.58 5.92
C ALA A 3 -30.83 -2.52 4.49
N GLY A 4 -30.91 -1.37 3.81
CA GLY A 4 -30.32 -1.23 2.48
C GLY A 4 -28.79 -1.28 2.49
N LEU A 5 -28.16 -0.80 3.55
CA LEU A 5 -26.68 -0.83 3.69
C LEU A 5 -26.19 -2.24 4.00
N GLU A 6 -26.94 -3.04 4.77
CA GLU A 6 -26.60 -4.43 5.05
C GLU A 6 -26.60 -5.28 3.78
N ASP A 7 -27.59 -5.09 2.89
CA ASP A 7 -27.65 -5.76 1.60
C ASP A 7 -26.49 -5.38 0.68
N GLU A 8 -26.13 -4.09 0.64
CA GLU A 8 -24.97 -3.61 -0.14
C GLU A 8 -23.65 -4.20 0.39
N ILE A 9 -23.46 -4.23 1.70
CA ILE A 9 -22.30 -4.84 2.34
C ILE A 9 -22.23 -6.34 2.00
N ALA A 10 -23.35 -7.07 2.15
CA ALA A 10 -23.41 -8.49 1.84
C ALA A 10 -23.12 -8.76 0.35
N TYR A 11 -23.60 -7.90 -0.54
CA TYR A 11 -23.30 -8.00 -1.97
C TYR A 11 -21.80 -7.83 -2.27
N ILE A 12 -21.16 -6.81 -1.70
CA ILE A 12 -19.71 -6.58 -1.88
C ILE A 12 -18.90 -7.75 -1.30
N GLN A 13 -19.28 -8.26 -0.11
CA GLN A 13 -18.64 -9.44 0.47
C GLN A 13 -18.78 -10.68 -0.42
N PHE A 14 -19.96 -10.87 -1.02
CA PHE A 14 -20.19 -11.94 -1.97
C PHE A 14 -19.30 -11.79 -3.23
N LEU A 15 -19.16 -10.57 -3.77
CA LEU A 15 -18.27 -10.34 -4.90
C LEU A 15 -16.81 -10.67 -4.57
N GLN A 16 -16.34 -10.29 -3.38
CA GLN A 16 -14.98 -10.63 -2.91
C GLN A 16 -14.80 -12.15 -2.77
N TYR A 17 -15.78 -12.84 -2.22
CA TYR A 17 -15.77 -14.31 -2.12
C TYR A 17 -15.70 -14.98 -3.50
N ILE A 18 -16.53 -14.54 -4.45
CA ILE A 18 -16.53 -15.07 -5.83
C ILE A 18 -15.21 -14.79 -6.52
N PHE A 19 -14.66 -13.57 -6.35
CA PHE A 19 -13.35 -13.23 -6.90
C PHE A 19 -12.27 -14.20 -6.40
N VAL A 20 -12.14 -14.38 -5.09
CA VAL A 20 -11.12 -15.27 -4.51
C VAL A 20 -11.29 -16.69 -5.02
N LYS A 21 -12.55 -17.20 -5.07
CA LYS A 21 -12.84 -18.54 -5.57
C LYS A 21 -12.43 -18.72 -7.04
N GLN A 22 -12.79 -17.79 -7.90
CA GLN A 22 -12.47 -17.85 -9.33
C GLN A 22 -10.97 -17.67 -9.57
N PHE A 23 -10.34 -16.73 -8.85
CA PHE A 23 -8.92 -16.49 -8.97
C PHE A 23 -8.07 -17.69 -8.54
N ASN A 24 -8.47 -18.39 -7.47
CA ASN A 24 -7.80 -19.60 -7.04
C ASN A 24 -7.88 -20.71 -8.12
N LEU A 25 -9.02 -20.87 -8.80
CA LEU A 25 -9.14 -21.80 -9.93
C LEU A 25 -8.20 -21.41 -11.10
N LEU A 26 -8.14 -20.13 -11.43
CA LEU A 26 -7.21 -19.61 -12.43
C LEU A 26 -5.75 -19.88 -12.03
N LYS A 27 -5.41 -19.64 -10.77
CA LYS A 27 -4.05 -19.88 -10.23
C LYS A 27 -3.67 -21.36 -10.35
N ILE A 28 -4.56 -22.27 -9.97
CA ILE A 28 -4.37 -23.72 -10.13
C ILE A 28 -4.10 -24.06 -11.59
N HIS A 29 -4.93 -23.55 -12.51
CA HIS A 29 -4.75 -23.81 -13.94
C HIS A 29 -3.42 -23.25 -14.49
N ALA A 30 -3.01 -22.06 -14.03
CA ALA A 30 -1.71 -21.49 -14.38
C ALA A 30 -0.54 -22.40 -13.92
N HIS A 31 -0.62 -22.89 -12.68
CA HIS A 31 0.40 -23.79 -12.11
C HIS A 31 0.50 -25.12 -12.87
N GLU A 32 -0.64 -25.69 -13.32
CA GLU A 32 -0.64 -26.89 -14.18
C GLU A 32 0.10 -26.67 -15.51
N LYS A 33 0.23 -25.42 -15.93
CA LYS A 33 0.98 -24.99 -17.13
C LYS A 33 2.40 -24.52 -16.83
N GLY A 34 2.84 -24.60 -15.58
CA GLY A 34 4.16 -24.09 -15.15
C GLY A 34 4.25 -22.56 -15.13
N ILE A 35 3.13 -21.87 -15.01
CA ILE A 35 3.06 -20.40 -14.98
C ILE A 35 2.85 -19.93 -13.55
N SER A 36 3.69 -18.99 -13.11
CA SER A 36 3.52 -18.26 -11.85
C SER A 36 2.82 -16.92 -12.10
N ILE A 37 1.96 -16.52 -11.17
CA ILE A 37 1.23 -15.24 -11.25
C ILE A 37 1.89 -14.22 -10.34
N MET A 38 2.32 -13.11 -10.93
CA MET A 38 2.87 -11.98 -10.19
C MET A 38 1.78 -10.94 -9.94
N GLY A 39 1.62 -10.55 -8.68
CA GLY A 39 0.79 -9.42 -8.26
C GLY A 39 1.58 -8.14 -8.17
N ASP A 40 0.90 -7.02 -8.30
CA ASP A 40 1.48 -5.68 -8.15
C ASP A 40 0.85 -4.98 -6.95
N LEU A 41 1.69 -4.58 -6.00
CA LEU A 41 1.26 -3.93 -4.77
C LEU A 41 1.78 -2.50 -4.75
N PRO A 42 0.91 -1.51 -4.99
CA PRO A 42 1.31 -0.12 -4.87
C PRO A 42 1.69 0.22 -3.43
N LEU A 43 2.78 0.98 -3.24
CA LEU A 43 3.19 1.41 -1.92
C LEU A 43 2.10 2.24 -1.25
N TYR A 44 1.66 3.30 -1.93
CA TYR A 44 0.66 4.22 -1.39
C TYR A 44 -0.76 3.82 -1.75
N VAL A 45 -1.71 4.30 -0.95
CA VAL A 45 -3.15 4.09 -1.13
C VAL A 45 -3.87 5.43 -1.21
N GLY A 46 -5.01 5.47 -1.91
CA GLY A 46 -5.80 6.69 -2.03
C GLY A 46 -6.34 7.20 -0.69
N ASN A 47 -6.46 8.51 -0.53
CA ASN A 47 -7.01 9.11 0.69
C ASN A 47 -8.46 8.67 0.98
N ASP A 48 -9.21 8.36 -0.06
CA ASP A 48 -10.60 7.87 -0.02
C ASP A 48 -10.73 6.35 0.03
N SER A 49 -9.59 5.63 0.20
CA SER A 49 -9.59 4.17 0.27
C SER A 49 -10.14 3.63 1.58
N ALA A 50 -10.61 2.38 1.55
CA ALA A 50 -11.00 1.64 2.74
C ALA A 50 -9.84 1.48 3.73
N ASP A 51 -8.60 1.35 3.24
CA ASP A 51 -7.39 1.26 4.05
C ASP A 51 -7.22 2.51 4.93
N VAL A 52 -7.33 3.69 4.34
CA VAL A 52 -7.21 4.96 5.09
C VAL A 52 -8.37 5.12 6.05
N TYR A 53 -9.58 4.77 5.65
CA TYR A 53 -10.77 4.87 6.50
C TYR A 53 -10.65 3.97 7.75
N GLU A 54 -10.23 2.74 7.58
CA GLU A 54 -10.13 1.76 8.67
C GLU A 54 -8.89 1.97 9.54
N TYR A 55 -7.74 2.27 8.90
CA TYR A 55 -6.43 2.33 9.57
C TYR A 55 -5.87 3.76 9.69
N ARG A 56 -6.72 4.75 9.99
CA ARG A 56 -6.36 6.19 10.04
C ARG A 56 -5.06 6.51 10.77
N LYS A 57 -4.79 5.81 11.89
CA LYS A 57 -3.56 6.02 12.68
C LYS A 57 -2.28 5.58 11.96
N CYS A 58 -2.41 4.76 10.91
CA CYS A 58 -1.29 4.33 10.08
C CYS A 58 -0.82 5.40 9.10
N PHE A 59 -1.56 6.51 8.97
CA PHE A 59 -1.30 7.59 8.03
C PHE A 59 -1.11 8.93 8.76
N GLN A 60 -0.41 9.86 8.11
CA GLN A 60 -0.17 11.21 8.61
C GLN A 60 -1.38 12.10 8.26
N LEU A 61 -2.44 11.99 9.06
CA LEU A 61 -3.69 12.74 8.87
C LEU A 61 -3.85 13.83 9.92
N GLY A 62 -4.48 14.94 9.53
CA GLY A 62 -4.94 15.99 10.41
C GLY A 62 -6.18 15.59 11.22
N LYS A 63 -6.67 16.49 12.06
CA LYS A 63 -7.88 16.27 12.86
C LYS A 63 -9.16 16.16 12.02
N ASP A 64 -9.14 16.74 10.83
CA ASP A 64 -10.17 16.70 9.80
C ASP A 64 -10.09 15.49 8.87
N TYR A 65 -9.13 14.59 9.14
CA TYR A 65 -8.81 13.39 8.36
C TYR A 65 -8.25 13.64 6.95
N TYR A 66 -7.91 14.89 6.63
CA TYR A 66 -7.12 15.16 5.42
C TYR A 66 -5.63 14.89 5.68
N PRO A 67 -4.85 14.54 4.63
CA PRO A 67 -3.42 14.35 4.78
C PRO A 67 -2.73 15.62 5.30
N LEU A 68 -1.73 15.46 6.17
CA LEU A 68 -0.81 16.56 6.51
C LEU A 68 0.24 16.73 5.41
N TYR A 69 0.68 15.60 4.87
CA TYR A 69 1.65 15.50 3.78
C TYR A 69 1.18 14.43 2.80
N ILE A 70 1.56 14.61 1.55
CA ILE A 70 1.24 13.72 0.43
C ILE A 70 2.49 13.22 -0.26
N SER A 71 2.36 12.07 -0.92
CA SER A 71 3.39 11.47 -1.72
C SER A 71 3.61 12.21 -3.03
N GLY A 72 4.81 12.08 -3.56
CA GLY A 72 5.20 12.62 -4.84
C GLY A 72 6.62 12.21 -5.20
N ALA A 73 7.13 12.76 -6.28
CA ALA A 73 8.53 12.66 -6.67
C ALA A 73 9.18 14.05 -6.69
N SER A 74 10.45 14.10 -6.28
CA SER A 74 11.23 15.35 -6.33
C SER A 74 11.36 15.86 -7.75
N PRO A 75 11.57 17.17 -7.95
CA PRO A 75 12.01 17.71 -9.23
C PRO A 75 13.23 16.96 -9.78
N ASP A 76 13.21 16.70 -11.07
CA ASP A 76 14.29 16.02 -11.80
C ASP A 76 14.45 16.61 -13.21
N TYR A 77 15.27 15.95 -14.04
CA TYR A 77 15.52 16.37 -15.42
C TYR A 77 14.25 16.30 -16.30
N PHE A 78 13.33 15.35 -16.02
CA PHE A 78 12.11 15.16 -16.81
C PHE A 78 10.94 16.00 -16.32
N SER A 79 10.93 16.39 -15.03
CA SER A 79 9.87 17.18 -14.42
C SER A 79 10.46 18.26 -13.49
N ALA A 80 10.54 19.49 -13.97
CA ALA A 80 11.04 20.61 -13.18
C ALA A 80 10.20 20.95 -11.95
N ASP A 81 8.92 20.53 -11.92
CA ASP A 81 8.00 20.71 -10.80
C ASP A 81 7.88 19.46 -9.90
N GLY A 82 8.57 18.37 -10.30
CA GLY A 82 8.36 17.06 -9.70
C GLY A 82 6.98 16.50 -10.01
N GLN A 83 6.54 15.50 -9.24
CA GLN A 83 5.24 14.89 -9.41
C GLN A 83 4.47 14.92 -8.09
N LEU A 84 3.22 15.34 -8.12
CA LEU A 84 2.29 15.21 -7.00
C LEU A 84 1.43 13.97 -7.22
N TRP A 85 1.62 12.94 -6.41
CA TRP A 85 0.80 11.73 -6.48
C TRP A 85 -0.44 11.82 -5.59
N GLY A 86 -0.37 12.64 -4.53
CA GLY A 86 -1.55 13.01 -3.72
C GLY A 86 -1.98 11.98 -2.67
N HIS A 87 -1.28 10.87 -2.52
CA HIS A 87 -1.62 9.85 -1.52
C HIS A 87 -1.12 10.27 -0.13
N PRO A 88 -1.85 9.94 0.96
CA PRO A 88 -1.39 10.20 2.31
C PRO A 88 -0.12 9.41 2.63
N LEU A 89 0.79 10.03 3.35
CA LEU A 89 2.01 9.38 3.81
C LEU A 89 1.77 8.52 5.04
N TYR A 90 2.57 7.46 5.20
CA TYR A 90 2.50 6.57 6.35
C TYR A 90 3.04 7.22 7.63
N ASN A 91 2.39 6.95 8.74
CA ASN A 91 2.89 7.24 10.09
C ASN A 91 3.80 6.10 10.55
N TRP A 92 5.07 6.14 10.13
CA TRP A 92 6.03 5.07 10.39
C TRP A 92 6.29 4.84 11.87
N ASP A 93 6.20 5.87 12.73
CA ASP A 93 6.33 5.74 14.18
C ASP A 93 5.19 4.89 14.78
N TYR A 94 3.97 5.13 14.35
CA TYR A 94 2.83 4.32 14.76
C TYR A 94 2.92 2.90 14.22
N LEU A 95 3.26 2.74 12.96
CA LEU A 95 3.44 1.44 12.32
C LEU A 95 4.53 0.62 13.04
N LYS A 96 5.65 1.22 13.39
CA LYS A 96 6.71 0.58 14.17
C LYS A 96 6.21 0.13 15.55
N LYS A 97 5.50 0.99 16.29
CA LYS A 97 4.91 0.65 17.60
C LYS A 97 3.93 -0.52 17.52
N THR A 98 3.23 -0.67 16.40
CA THR A 98 2.30 -1.77 16.14
C THR A 98 2.94 -2.95 15.40
N ARG A 99 4.27 -3.02 15.35
CA ARG A 99 5.06 -4.06 14.68
C ARG A 99 4.65 -4.20 13.20
N TYR A 100 4.34 -3.09 12.57
CA TYR A 100 3.90 -3.02 11.16
C TYR A 100 2.69 -3.90 10.81
N ASN A 101 1.79 -4.14 11.77
CA ASN A 101 0.66 -5.05 11.60
C ASN A 101 -0.21 -4.75 10.37
N PHE A 102 -0.40 -3.48 10.02
CA PHE A 102 -1.09 -3.07 8.80
C PHE A 102 -0.38 -3.65 7.54
N TRP A 103 0.93 -3.45 7.45
CA TRP A 103 1.74 -3.93 6.33
C TRP A 103 1.83 -5.46 6.30
N ILE A 104 1.99 -6.10 7.45
CA ILE A 104 2.06 -7.56 7.53
C ILE A 104 0.76 -8.21 7.04
N LYS A 105 -0.39 -7.68 7.43
CA LYS A 105 -1.68 -8.15 6.92
C LYS A 105 -1.81 -7.97 5.41
N ARG A 106 -1.41 -6.80 4.90
CA ARG A 106 -1.48 -6.46 3.49
C ARG A 106 -0.57 -7.36 2.65
N LEU A 107 0.67 -7.55 3.07
CA LEU A 107 1.63 -8.45 2.42
C LEU A 107 1.17 -9.91 2.48
N LYS A 108 0.73 -10.37 3.64
CA LYS A 108 0.23 -11.74 3.83
C LYS A 108 -0.93 -12.05 2.89
N TRP A 109 -1.93 -11.19 2.84
CA TRP A 109 -3.08 -11.36 1.95
C TRP A 109 -2.68 -11.44 0.47
N ASN A 110 -1.79 -10.56 0.02
CA ASN A 110 -1.32 -10.57 -1.36
C ASN A 110 -0.46 -11.81 -1.66
N ASN A 111 0.37 -12.27 -0.71
CA ASN A 111 1.14 -13.49 -0.85
C ASN A 111 0.29 -14.77 -0.91
N GLU A 112 -0.91 -14.76 -0.32
CA GLU A 112 -1.87 -15.87 -0.46
C GLU A 112 -2.47 -15.90 -1.88
N ILE A 113 -2.71 -14.73 -2.48
CA ILE A 113 -3.30 -14.61 -3.82
C ILE A 113 -2.26 -14.85 -4.91
N PHE A 114 -1.08 -14.23 -4.83
CA PHE A 114 -0.04 -14.25 -5.86
C PHE A 114 1.13 -15.15 -5.47
N ASP A 115 1.89 -15.59 -6.47
CA ASP A 115 3.11 -16.40 -6.27
C ASP A 115 4.34 -15.53 -6.06
N ILE A 116 4.33 -14.35 -6.69
CA ILE A 116 5.38 -13.34 -6.59
C ILE A 116 4.68 -12.00 -6.38
N LEU A 117 5.21 -11.18 -5.49
CA LEU A 117 4.66 -9.87 -5.22
C LEU A 117 5.62 -8.77 -5.65
N ARG A 118 5.28 -8.01 -6.70
CA ARG A 118 5.99 -6.78 -7.05
C ARG A 118 5.53 -5.66 -6.12
N ILE A 119 6.47 -5.01 -5.46
CA ILE A 119 6.18 -3.80 -4.68
C ILE A 119 6.68 -2.61 -5.46
N ASP A 120 5.73 -1.76 -5.83
CA ASP A 120 5.97 -0.53 -6.56
C ASP A 120 6.57 0.55 -5.63
N HIS A 121 7.50 1.35 -6.17
CA HIS A 121 8.19 2.43 -5.45
C HIS A 121 8.82 1.98 -4.12
N PHE A 122 9.53 0.85 -4.12
CA PHE A 122 10.11 0.25 -2.92
C PHE A 122 11.12 1.15 -2.20
N ARG A 123 11.77 2.05 -2.95
CA ARG A 123 12.69 3.05 -2.42
C ARG A 123 12.11 3.81 -1.23
N ALA A 124 10.80 4.05 -1.20
CA ALA A 124 10.19 4.82 -0.14
C ALA A 124 10.22 4.15 1.25
N PHE A 125 10.61 2.89 1.33
CA PHE A 125 10.97 2.28 2.63
C PHE A 125 12.32 2.77 3.17
N ASP A 126 13.20 3.26 2.31
CA ASP A 126 14.46 3.91 2.70
C ASP A 126 14.27 5.42 2.84
N THR A 127 13.94 6.09 1.75
CA THR A 127 13.67 7.53 1.72
C THR A 127 12.51 7.85 0.78
N TYR A 128 11.66 8.78 1.15
CA TYR A 128 10.52 9.20 0.35
C TYR A 128 10.38 10.72 0.27
N TRP A 129 9.79 11.18 -0.82
CA TRP A 129 9.51 12.59 -1.03
C TRP A 129 8.19 12.98 -0.37
N SER A 130 8.24 13.88 0.59
CA SER A 130 7.12 14.33 1.39
C SER A 130 6.76 15.75 1.01
N VAL A 131 5.55 15.97 0.49
CA VAL A 131 5.07 17.27 0.06
C VAL A 131 3.95 17.73 0.99
N PRO A 132 3.95 19.00 1.48
CA PRO A 132 2.84 19.51 2.27
C PRO A 132 1.50 19.39 1.51
N TYR A 133 0.44 18.97 2.19
CA TYR A 133 -0.88 18.89 1.56
C TYR A 133 -1.35 20.29 1.10
N GLY A 134 -1.90 20.38 -0.11
CA GLY A 134 -2.33 21.64 -0.70
C GLY A 134 -1.25 22.38 -1.52
N SER A 135 0.00 21.88 -1.57
CA SER A 135 1.04 22.40 -2.47
C SER A 135 0.62 22.28 -3.92
N LYS A 136 1.00 23.26 -4.73
CA LYS A 136 0.69 23.26 -6.17
C LYS A 136 1.66 22.44 -7.00
N THR A 137 2.87 22.25 -6.51
CA THR A 137 3.94 21.48 -7.16
C THR A 137 4.69 20.66 -6.11
N ALA A 138 5.45 19.66 -6.55
CA ALA A 138 6.27 18.88 -5.65
C ALA A 138 7.57 19.59 -5.21
N ARG A 139 7.87 20.78 -5.70
CA ARG A 139 9.06 21.57 -5.31
C ARG A 139 9.11 21.90 -3.82
N GLU A 140 7.95 22.01 -3.18
CA GLU A 140 7.83 22.33 -1.75
C GLU A 140 8.09 21.12 -0.84
N GLY A 141 8.40 19.98 -1.44
CA GLY A 141 8.67 18.75 -0.73
C GLY A 141 10.06 18.67 -0.13
N LYS A 142 10.28 17.59 0.61
CA LYS A 142 11.59 17.25 1.19
C LYS A 142 11.74 15.73 1.30
N TRP A 143 12.98 15.27 1.29
CA TRP A 143 13.30 13.88 1.58
C TRP A 143 13.12 13.57 3.06
N ILE A 144 12.43 12.48 3.35
CA ILE A 144 12.22 11.96 4.71
C ILE A 144 12.70 10.52 4.74
N GLU A 145 13.36 10.14 5.82
CA GLU A 145 13.78 8.77 6.07
C GLU A 145 12.57 7.87 6.32
N GLY A 146 12.58 6.71 5.68
CA GLY A 146 11.60 5.64 5.87
C GLY A 146 12.00 4.70 7.02
N PRO A 147 11.27 3.57 7.19
CA PRO A 147 11.54 2.60 8.25
C PRO A 147 12.73 1.70 7.96
N SER A 148 13.25 1.69 6.74
CA SER A 148 14.43 0.97 6.26
C SER A 148 14.49 -0.50 6.72
N TYR A 149 15.66 -1.00 7.09
CA TYR A 149 15.89 -2.39 7.53
C TYR A 149 15.00 -2.82 8.69
N HIS A 150 14.62 -1.91 9.58
CA HIS A 150 13.75 -2.28 10.70
C HIS A 150 12.37 -2.81 10.22
N PHE A 151 11.86 -2.27 9.11
CA PHE A 151 10.63 -2.78 8.49
C PHE A 151 10.89 -4.14 7.84
N LEU A 152 11.94 -4.25 7.04
CA LEU A 152 12.27 -5.48 6.30
C LEU A 152 12.54 -6.66 7.26
N ASP A 153 13.30 -6.44 8.32
CA ASP A 153 13.55 -7.46 9.35
C ASP A 153 12.25 -7.94 10.00
N SER A 154 11.32 -6.99 10.26
CA SER A 154 10.01 -7.32 10.80
C SER A 154 9.16 -8.13 9.81
N VAL A 155 9.22 -7.80 8.52
CA VAL A 155 8.51 -8.51 7.45
C VAL A 155 9.03 -9.93 7.32
N TYR A 156 10.34 -10.12 7.11
CA TYR A 156 10.92 -11.45 6.90
C TYR A 156 10.85 -12.35 8.14
N LYS A 157 10.85 -11.76 9.34
CA LYS A 157 10.59 -12.52 10.57
C LYS A 157 9.18 -13.10 10.64
N GLN A 158 8.18 -12.38 10.11
CA GLN A 158 6.77 -12.76 10.19
C GLN A 158 6.28 -13.49 8.93
N LEU A 159 6.91 -13.24 7.80
CA LEU A 159 6.59 -13.80 6.48
C LEU A 159 7.88 -14.31 5.80
N PRO A 160 8.52 -15.37 6.33
CA PRO A 160 9.81 -15.85 5.81
C PRO A 160 9.73 -16.38 4.37
N GLU A 161 8.56 -16.83 3.94
CA GLU A 161 8.31 -17.37 2.59
C GLU A 161 7.85 -16.30 1.58
N LEU A 162 7.86 -15.01 1.97
CA LEU A 162 7.44 -13.95 1.08
C LEU A 162 8.40 -13.80 -0.09
N ASN A 163 7.89 -14.00 -1.30
CA ASN A 163 8.64 -13.85 -2.55
C ASN A 163 8.31 -12.48 -3.17
N MET A 164 9.28 -11.56 -3.11
CA MET A 164 9.11 -10.18 -3.58
C MET A 164 10.06 -9.85 -4.72
N ILE A 165 9.54 -9.09 -5.68
CA ILE A 165 10.31 -8.28 -6.62
C ILE A 165 10.07 -6.82 -6.24
N VAL A 166 11.11 -6.02 -6.26
CA VAL A 166 11.03 -4.61 -5.89
C VAL A 166 11.31 -3.72 -7.10
N GLU A 167 10.57 -2.64 -7.19
CA GLU A 167 10.75 -1.61 -8.19
C GLU A 167 11.20 -0.32 -7.50
N ASP A 168 12.21 0.35 -8.09
CA ASP A 168 12.79 1.58 -7.54
C ASP A 168 11.99 2.82 -7.97
#